data_3bb405fe929aa7de768ce43bb82f9a5f
#
_entry.id   3bb405fe929aa7de768ce43bb82f9a5f
#
_cell.length_a   1.000
_cell.length_b   1.000
_cell.length_c   1.000
_cell.angle_alpha   90.00
_cell.angle_beta   90.00
_cell.angle_gamma   90.00
#
_symmetry.space_group_name_H-M   'P 1'
#
loop_
_entity.id
_entity.type
_entity.pdbx_description
1 polymer ?
#
loop_
_entity_poly.entity_id
_entity_poly.type
_entity_poly.pdbx_seq_one_letter_code
_entity_poly.pdbx_strand_id
1 'polypeptide(L)'
;AIAIGMPAHTAVTVYLPDDGALADPPVVCFAFPGGGYNRRYYSFDMPGAQGGGEAGYHTARGWIFVACDHLGFGDSTIPPDDLLDLDVIAAGNDATVRHVMDLMAGGTLMEGLSPVANATCLGIGQSMGGCFAVVAQGNHETFDGVGVLGYSGIHTVVPTRPGQPEAAWPWVSRRSKPGAPKIYNLAQLAASTGPQLGDAEALQAAAQAGEHPFQWSFHYDDQPADIVSLDMKASAGLADPLPEWRSATTPACGITMVAPGAVALEAASIRVPVFIGVGERDVVPDPWAEPKAFKSATDIQIYVCPRMAHMHNFAHTRTQFWARIHNWGEGVAAQQALAG
;
A
#
# COMPACT_ATOMS: atom_id res chain seq x y z
N ALA A 1 0.96 -4.87 22.24
CA ALA A 1 2.19 -4.95 21.43
C ALA A 1 2.51 -6.41 21.14
N ILE A 2 2.63 -6.78 19.88
CA ILE A 2 3.15 -8.11 19.52
C ILE A 2 4.63 -8.11 19.81
N ALA A 3 5.08 -8.99 20.71
CA ALA A 3 6.49 -9.11 21.04
C ALA A 3 7.17 -9.99 19.99
N ILE A 4 8.00 -9.38 19.14
CA ILE A 4 8.87 -10.12 18.21
C ILE A 4 10.17 -10.58 18.88
N GLY A 5 10.27 -10.46 20.22
CA GLY A 5 11.44 -10.88 20.99
C GLY A 5 12.67 -10.00 20.88
N MET A 6 12.57 -8.87 20.15
CA MET A 6 13.64 -7.89 19.98
C MET A 6 13.08 -6.47 19.94
N PRO A 7 13.87 -5.44 20.29
CA PRO A 7 13.50 -4.04 20.03
C PRO A 7 13.33 -3.81 18.53
N ALA A 8 12.23 -3.12 18.15
CA ALA A 8 11.97 -2.75 16.78
C ALA A 8 11.35 -1.36 16.70
N HIS A 9 11.59 -0.67 15.60
CA HIS A 9 11.01 0.62 15.26
C HIS A 9 10.56 0.63 13.82
N THR A 10 9.58 1.48 13.53
CA THR A 10 9.13 1.81 12.19
C THR A 10 9.55 3.23 11.86
N ALA A 11 9.97 3.47 10.62
CA ALA A 11 10.30 4.80 10.14
C ALA A 11 9.07 5.46 9.53
N VAL A 12 8.85 6.73 9.87
CA VAL A 12 7.79 7.55 9.30
C VAL A 12 8.33 8.90 8.85
N THR A 13 7.67 9.50 7.87
CA THR A 13 7.85 10.91 7.52
C THR A 13 6.51 11.61 7.66
N VAL A 14 6.46 12.65 8.48
CA VAL A 14 5.26 13.45 8.70
C VAL A 14 5.36 14.70 7.83
N TYR A 15 4.37 14.89 6.97
CA TYR A 15 4.20 16.08 6.13
C TYR A 15 3.08 16.92 6.73
N LEU A 16 3.37 18.17 6.98
CA LEU A 16 2.42 19.13 7.58
C LEU A 16 1.95 20.11 6.51
N PRO A 17 0.71 20.61 6.63
CA PRO A 17 0.26 21.75 5.83
C PRO A 17 1.15 22.98 6.03
N ASP A 18 1.35 23.75 4.98
CA ASP A 18 2.03 25.04 5.08
C ASP A 18 1.24 25.99 6.00
N ASP A 19 1.97 26.79 6.80
CA ASP A 19 1.42 27.81 7.71
C ASP A 19 0.40 27.29 8.75
N GLY A 20 0.38 25.96 9.00
CA GLY A 20 -0.51 25.35 10.00
C GLY A 20 -2.00 25.39 9.63
N ALA A 21 -2.32 25.56 8.35
CA ALA A 21 -3.69 25.55 7.84
C ALA A 21 -4.27 24.13 7.82
N LEU A 22 -4.59 23.57 8.99
CA LEU A 22 -5.26 22.28 9.10
C LEU A 22 -6.68 22.35 8.54
N ALA A 23 -7.14 21.22 7.98
CA ALA A 23 -8.56 21.00 7.67
C ALA A 23 -9.40 21.11 8.97
N ASP A 24 -10.65 21.48 8.85
CA ASP A 24 -11.60 21.53 9.96
C ASP A 24 -12.86 20.72 9.58
N PRO A 25 -13.06 19.55 10.20
CA PRO A 25 -12.24 18.90 11.24
C PRO A 25 -10.86 18.40 10.72
N PRO A 26 -9.84 18.30 11.61
CA PRO A 26 -8.50 17.90 11.21
C PRO A 26 -8.44 16.44 10.78
N VAL A 27 -7.64 16.16 9.75
CA VAL A 27 -7.42 14.82 9.18
C VAL A 27 -5.94 14.45 9.25
N VAL A 28 -5.65 13.26 9.77
CA VAL A 28 -4.34 12.62 9.73
C VAL A 28 -4.44 11.37 8.87
N CYS A 29 -3.75 11.34 7.74
CA CYS A 29 -3.75 10.24 6.80
C CYS A 29 -2.43 9.45 6.89
N PHE A 30 -2.48 8.20 7.31
CA PHE A 30 -1.36 7.28 7.31
C PHE A 30 -1.32 6.51 6.00
N ALA A 31 -0.15 6.49 5.34
CA ALA A 31 0.02 5.90 4.02
C ALA A 31 1.07 4.78 4.04
N PHE A 32 0.70 3.61 3.54
CA PHE A 32 1.47 2.38 3.60
C PHE A 32 1.80 1.89 2.18
N PRO A 33 3.10 1.80 1.80
CA PRO A 33 3.52 1.45 0.44
C PRO A 33 3.35 -0.04 0.14
N GLY A 34 3.40 -0.35 -1.15
CA GLY A 34 3.39 -1.72 -1.67
C GLY A 34 4.72 -2.46 -1.49
N GLY A 35 4.74 -3.74 -1.85
CA GLY A 35 5.93 -4.58 -1.80
C GLY A 35 7.07 -4.02 -2.64
N GLY A 36 8.28 -3.98 -2.08
CA GLY A 36 9.47 -3.43 -2.73
C GLY A 36 9.55 -1.89 -2.77
N TYR A 37 8.60 -1.21 -2.16
CA TYR A 37 8.60 0.25 -2.03
C TYR A 37 8.77 0.68 -0.57
N ASN A 38 9.19 1.93 -0.37
CA ASN A 38 9.29 2.56 0.94
C ASN A 38 8.38 3.81 1.01
N ARG A 39 8.34 4.48 2.16
CA ARG A 39 7.49 5.65 2.42
C ARG A 39 7.69 6.81 1.43
N ARG A 40 8.86 6.93 0.76
CA ARG A 40 9.11 7.97 -0.25
C ARG A 40 8.33 7.75 -1.55
N TYR A 41 7.69 6.59 -1.75
CA TYR A 41 6.70 6.38 -2.81
C TYR A 41 5.59 7.43 -2.80
N TYR A 42 5.24 7.94 -1.63
CA TYR A 42 4.17 8.93 -1.48
C TYR A 42 4.63 10.39 -1.67
N SER A 43 5.92 10.65 -1.62
CA SER A 43 6.49 11.99 -1.85
C SER A 43 7.30 12.11 -3.14
N PHE A 44 7.31 11.06 -3.95
CA PHE A 44 8.04 11.06 -5.21
C PHE A 44 7.40 12.02 -6.22
N ASP A 45 8.22 12.90 -6.78
CA ASP A 45 7.80 13.85 -7.80
C ASP A 45 8.02 13.28 -9.21
N MET A 46 6.93 13.00 -9.90
CA MET A 46 6.98 12.72 -11.33
C MET A 46 7.40 13.98 -12.10
N PRO A 47 8.22 13.85 -13.17
CA PRO A 47 8.61 14.98 -14.00
C PRO A 47 7.40 15.79 -14.47
N GLY A 48 7.43 17.13 -14.25
CA GLY A 48 6.35 18.04 -14.61
C GLY A 48 5.17 18.08 -13.61
N ALA A 49 5.25 17.38 -12.48
CA ALA A 49 4.26 17.47 -11.41
C ALA A 49 4.51 18.66 -10.48
N GLN A 50 3.49 19.03 -9.69
CA GLN A 50 3.69 19.89 -8.52
C GLN A 50 4.45 19.09 -7.44
N GLY A 51 5.33 19.75 -6.70
CA GLY A 51 6.23 19.12 -5.74
C GLY A 51 5.53 18.37 -4.59
N GLY A 52 6.21 17.34 -4.06
CA GLY A 52 5.82 16.61 -2.87
C GLY A 52 4.93 15.38 -3.10
N GLY A 53 4.69 14.98 -4.34
CA GLY A 53 3.92 13.78 -4.67
C GLY A 53 2.50 13.79 -4.09
N GLU A 54 2.00 12.60 -3.69
CA GLU A 54 0.69 12.44 -3.05
C GLU A 54 0.64 13.13 -1.68
N ALA A 55 1.74 13.06 -0.92
CA ALA A 55 1.85 13.75 0.37
C ALA A 55 1.67 15.26 0.21
N GLY A 56 2.38 15.88 -0.75
CA GLY A 56 2.24 17.30 -1.07
C GLY A 56 0.84 17.67 -1.54
N TYR A 57 0.18 16.79 -2.31
CA TYR A 57 -1.20 17.02 -2.75
C TYR A 57 -2.18 17.14 -1.58
N HIS A 58 -2.08 16.27 -0.59
CA HIS A 58 -3.00 16.26 0.56
C HIS A 58 -2.66 17.34 1.57
N THR A 59 -1.37 17.59 1.84
CA THR A 59 -0.96 18.65 2.78
C THR A 59 -1.30 20.04 2.27
N ALA A 60 -1.19 20.31 0.97
CA ALA A 60 -1.64 21.55 0.35
C ALA A 60 -3.15 21.81 0.52
N ARG A 61 -3.91 20.80 1.00
CA ARG A 61 -5.36 20.84 1.27
C ARG A 61 -5.70 20.70 2.75
N GLY A 62 -4.72 20.85 3.63
CA GLY A 62 -4.92 20.90 5.07
C GLY A 62 -4.82 19.57 5.81
N TRP A 63 -4.51 18.45 5.15
CA TRP A 63 -4.28 17.18 5.84
C TRP A 63 -2.87 17.11 6.42
N ILE A 64 -2.73 16.45 7.55
CA ILE A 64 -1.45 15.91 7.98
C ILE A 64 -1.28 14.55 7.27
N PHE A 65 -0.16 14.36 6.57
CA PHE A 65 0.10 13.13 5.85
C PHE A 65 1.31 12.41 6.45
N VAL A 66 1.14 11.15 6.83
CA VAL A 66 2.15 10.33 7.49
C VAL A 66 2.50 9.14 6.59
N ALA A 67 3.60 9.24 5.88
CA ALA A 67 4.11 8.13 5.09
C ALA A 67 4.94 7.19 5.97
N CYS A 68 4.63 5.89 5.92
CA CYS A 68 5.17 4.89 6.83
C CYS A 68 5.97 3.81 6.08
N ASP A 69 7.08 3.37 6.66
CA ASP A 69 7.72 2.11 6.29
C ASP A 69 7.19 0.99 7.21
N HIS A 70 6.81 -0.14 6.65
CA HIS A 70 6.48 -1.32 7.46
C HIS A 70 7.71 -1.91 8.14
N LEU A 71 7.52 -2.76 9.15
CA LEU A 71 8.61 -3.62 9.64
C LEU A 71 9.14 -4.48 8.48
N GLY A 72 10.46 -4.56 8.35
CA GLY A 72 11.12 -5.27 7.26
C GLY A 72 11.26 -4.48 5.96
N PHE A 73 10.91 -3.17 5.93
CA PHE A 73 11.00 -2.30 4.76
C PHE A 73 11.76 -1.00 5.06
N GLY A 74 12.34 -0.42 4.03
CA GLY A 74 12.91 0.92 4.04
C GLY A 74 13.91 1.13 5.17
N ASP A 75 13.67 2.18 5.96
CA ASP A 75 14.50 2.56 7.11
C ASP A 75 13.97 2.00 8.45
N SER A 76 12.91 1.16 8.41
CA SER A 76 12.41 0.44 9.58
C SER A 76 13.34 -0.71 9.99
N THR A 77 13.20 -1.19 11.22
CA THR A 77 13.89 -2.41 11.66
C THR A 77 13.57 -3.56 10.71
N ILE A 78 14.60 -4.31 10.32
CA ILE A 78 14.49 -5.52 9.50
C ILE A 78 14.70 -6.73 10.41
N PRO A 79 13.62 -7.30 10.99
CA PRO A 79 13.72 -8.52 11.78
C PRO A 79 14.05 -9.72 10.89
N PRO A 80 14.53 -10.84 11.46
CA PRO A 80 14.56 -12.12 10.74
C PRO A 80 13.20 -12.48 10.16
N ASP A 81 13.17 -13.00 8.94
CA ASP A 81 11.93 -13.30 8.19
C ASP A 81 10.98 -14.27 8.93
N ASP A 82 11.53 -15.17 9.76
CA ASP A 82 10.78 -16.11 10.56
C ASP A 82 10.01 -15.47 11.74
N LEU A 83 10.27 -14.21 12.01
CA LEU A 83 9.55 -13.40 13.00
C LEU A 83 8.46 -12.53 12.36
N LEU A 84 8.35 -12.49 11.03
CA LEU A 84 7.42 -11.64 10.30
C LEU A 84 6.32 -12.48 9.64
N ASP A 85 5.09 -12.06 9.86
CA ASP A 85 3.90 -12.46 9.12
C ASP A 85 2.99 -11.24 8.91
N LEU A 86 1.84 -11.43 8.27
CA LEU A 86 0.92 -10.31 8.00
C LEU A 86 0.37 -9.69 9.29
N ASP A 87 0.17 -10.51 10.34
CA ASP A 87 -0.38 -10.05 11.62
C ASP A 87 0.66 -9.23 12.39
N VAL A 88 1.92 -9.66 12.40
CA VAL A 88 3.03 -8.95 13.05
C VAL A 88 3.28 -7.59 12.40
N ILE A 89 3.30 -7.54 11.07
CA ILE A 89 3.52 -6.28 10.33
C ILE A 89 2.33 -5.33 10.55
N ALA A 90 1.11 -5.82 10.48
CA ALA A 90 -0.10 -5.02 10.72
C ALA A 90 -0.16 -4.47 12.15
N ALA A 91 0.25 -5.26 13.15
CA ALA A 91 0.34 -4.79 14.53
C ALA A 91 1.45 -3.75 14.74
N GLY A 92 2.56 -3.86 13.99
CA GLY A 92 3.58 -2.82 13.93
C GLY A 92 3.04 -1.51 13.37
N ASN A 93 2.24 -1.59 12.30
CA ASN A 93 1.57 -0.43 11.72
C ASN A 93 0.57 0.19 12.72
N ASP A 94 -0.27 -0.62 13.39
CA ASP A 94 -1.19 -0.14 14.43
C ASP A 94 -0.45 0.59 15.56
N ALA A 95 0.63 0.00 16.07
CA ALA A 95 1.44 0.63 17.11
C ALA A 95 2.04 1.97 16.64
N THR A 96 2.47 2.04 15.37
CA THR A 96 2.98 3.28 14.76
C THR A 96 1.90 4.35 14.71
N VAL A 97 0.72 4.02 14.21
CA VAL A 97 -0.42 4.93 14.10
C VAL A 97 -0.78 5.49 15.48
N ARG A 98 -1.02 4.61 16.46
CA ARG A 98 -1.38 5.05 17.83
C ARG A 98 -0.33 5.95 18.42
N HIS A 99 0.95 5.58 18.31
CA HIS A 99 2.05 6.38 18.86
C HIS A 99 2.13 7.78 18.22
N VAL A 100 2.02 7.88 16.90
CA VAL A 100 2.04 9.17 16.19
C VAL A 100 0.82 10.02 16.55
N MET A 101 -0.38 9.41 16.62
CA MET A 101 -1.60 10.10 17.04
C MET A 101 -1.50 10.62 18.49
N ASP A 102 -0.94 9.84 19.42
CA ASP A 102 -0.71 10.24 20.81
C ASP A 102 0.25 11.45 20.89
N LEU A 103 1.36 11.42 20.11
CA LEU A 103 2.31 12.54 20.05
C LEU A 103 1.67 13.80 19.47
N MET A 104 0.81 13.68 18.46
CA MET A 104 0.06 14.79 17.87
C MET A 104 -0.94 15.38 18.87
N ALA A 105 -1.74 14.54 19.50
CA ALA A 105 -2.72 14.96 20.49
C ALA A 105 -2.07 15.64 21.70
N GLY A 106 -0.89 15.18 22.11
CA GLY A 106 -0.09 15.78 23.18
C GLY A 106 0.72 17.01 22.80
N GLY A 107 0.79 17.38 21.51
CA GLY A 107 1.65 18.45 20.99
C GLY A 107 3.15 18.19 21.17
N THR A 108 3.55 16.91 21.21
CA THR A 108 4.94 16.50 21.49
C THR A 108 5.63 15.86 20.28
N LEU A 109 4.96 15.86 19.13
CA LEU A 109 5.51 15.28 17.89
C LEU A 109 6.76 16.04 17.42
N MET A 110 6.70 17.36 17.46
CA MET A 110 7.81 18.26 17.15
C MET A 110 7.66 19.59 17.88
N GLU A 111 8.77 20.29 18.09
CA GLU A 111 8.77 21.62 18.70
C GLU A 111 7.97 22.61 17.84
N GLY A 112 7.10 23.38 18.45
CA GLY A 112 6.27 24.40 17.80
C GLY A 112 4.97 23.88 17.17
N LEU A 113 4.75 22.57 17.11
CA LEU A 113 3.46 22.02 16.68
C LEU A 113 2.44 22.10 17.81
N SER A 114 1.34 22.81 17.59
CA SER A 114 0.21 22.83 18.53
C SER A 114 -0.44 21.44 18.61
N PRO A 115 -1.03 21.07 19.79
CA PRO A 115 -1.78 19.81 19.88
C PRO A 115 -2.87 19.70 18.82
N VAL A 116 -2.93 18.56 18.14
CA VAL A 116 -3.97 18.22 17.17
C VAL A 116 -4.86 17.16 17.80
N ALA A 117 -5.90 17.64 18.50
CA ALA A 117 -6.86 16.77 19.15
C ALA A 117 -8.04 16.43 18.23
N ASN A 118 -8.67 15.28 18.46
CA ASN A 118 -9.88 14.81 17.75
C ASN A 118 -9.72 14.77 16.21
N ALA A 119 -8.51 14.52 15.72
CA ALA A 119 -8.29 14.35 14.30
C ALA A 119 -8.86 13.03 13.81
N THR A 120 -9.51 13.05 12.65
CA THR A 120 -9.90 11.82 11.93
C THR A 120 -8.65 11.08 11.47
N CYS A 121 -8.52 9.83 11.88
CA CYS A 121 -7.40 8.95 11.56
C CYS A 121 -7.75 8.09 10.34
N LEU A 122 -7.18 8.41 9.19
CA LEU A 122 -7.33 7.61 7.97
C LEU A 122 -6.12 6.72 7.74
N GLY A 123 -6.36 5.51 7.21
CA GLY A 123 -5.30 4.64 6.71
C GLY A 123 -5.49 4.36 5.23
N ILE A 124 -4.49 4.63 4.40
CA ILE A 124 -4.48 4.23 3.00
C ILE A 124 -3.31 3.28 2.75
N GLY A 125 -3.51 2.26 1.94
CA GLY A 125 -2.45 1.32 1.60
C GLY A 125 -2.49 0.89 0.14
N GLN A 126 -1.34 0.95 -0.53
CA GLN A 126 -1.21 0.53 -1.92
C GLN A 126 -0.71 -0.91 -1.97
N SER A 127 -1.37 -1.79 -2.76
CA SER A 127 -0.92 -3.18 -2.97
C SER A 127 -0.74 -3.94 -1.65
N MET A 128 0.46 -4.38 -1.34
CA MET A 128 0.81 -5.02 -0.05
C MET A 128 0.46 -4.12 1.14
N GLY A 129 0.63 -2.80 1.01
CA GLY A 129 0.19 -1.83 2.03
C GLY A 129 -1.32 -1.87 2.25
N GLY A 130 -2.13 -2.09 1.18
CA GLY A 130 -3.57 -2.29 1.27
C GLY A 130 -3.93 -3.58 2.03
N CYS A 131 -3.19 -4.67 1.79
CA CYS A 131 -3.31 -5.89 2.57
C CYS A 131 -3.08 -5.62 4.07
N PHE A 132 -1.97 -4.98 4.42
CA PHE A 132 -1.64 -4.69 5.82
C PHE A 132 -2.63 -3.71 6.47
N ALA A 133 -3.16 -2.73 5.71
CA ALA A 133 -4.18 -1.83 6.22
C ALA A 133 -5.50 -2.57 6.54
N VAL A 134 -5.91 -3.52 5.69
CA VAL A 134 -7.08 -4.39 5.95
C VAL A 134 -6.85 -5.25 7.19
N VAL A 135 -5.65 -5.85 7.34
CA VAL A 135 -5.32 -6.69 8.51
C VAL A 135 -5.25 -5.84 9.78
N ALA A 136 -4.63 -4.65 9.73
CA ALA A 136 -4.56 -3.74 10.87
C ALA A 136 -5.96 -3.31 11.32
N GLN A 137 -6.82 -2.90 10.38
CA GLN A 137 -8.18 -2.49 10.72
C GLN A 137 -9.02 -3.65 11.24
N GLY A 138 -8.96 -4.82 10.60
CA GLY A 138 -9.76 -5.98 11.01
C GLY A 138 -9.40 -6.53 12.39
N ASN A 139 -8.11 -6.48 12.75
CA ASN A 139 -7.61 -7.03 14.01
C ASN A 139 -7.51 -6.01 15.16
N HIS A 140 -7.32 -4.71 14.84
CA HIS A 140 -6.97 -3.69 15.84
C HIS A 140 -7.89 -2.47 15.84
N GLU A 141 -8.79 -2.33 14.85
CA GLU A 141 -9.66 -1.15 14.72
C GLU A 141 -8.84 0.16 14.73
N THR A 142 -7.80 0.20 13.86
CA THR A 142 -6.74 1.22 13.88
C THR A 142 -7.22 2.58 13.36
N PHE A 143 -8.14 2.59 12.39
CA PHE A 143 -8.50 3.78 11.61
C PHE A 143 -9.99 4.10 11.72
N ASP A 144 -10.34 5.36 11.48
CA ASP A 144 -11.72 5.82 11.29
C ASP A 144 -12.24 5.59 9.86
N GLY A 145 -11.33 5.38 8.91
CA GLY A 145 -11.63 5.01 7.53
C GLY A 145 -10.43 4.34 6.86
N VAL A 146 -10.67 3.38 5.96
CA VAL A 146 -9.62 2.60 5.30
C VAL A 146 -9.70 2.73 3.77
N GLY A 147 -8.61 3.20 3.15
CA GLY A 147 -8.40 3.19 1.70
C GLY A 147 -7.59 1.97 1.26
N VAL A 148 -8.20 1.08 0.50
CA VAL A 148 -7.57 -0.12 -0.06
C VAL A 148 -7.28 0.16 -1.53
N LEU A 149 -6.00 0.38 -1.83
CA LEU A 149 -5.56 0.85 -3.13
C LEU A 149 -4.80 -0.25 -3.87
N GLY A 150 -5.34 -0.73 -5.01
CA GLY A 150 -4.71 -1.79 -5.80
C GLY A 150 -4.49 -3.08 -5.02
N TYR A 151 -5.44 -3.47 -4.18
CA TYR A 151 -5.45 -4.75 -3.48
C TYR A 151 -6.88 -5.30 -3.42
N SER A 152 -7.03 -6.61 -3.59
CA SER A 152 -8.34 -7.27 -3.54
C SER A 152 -8.57 -7.97 -2.20
N GLY A 153 -9.67 -7.65 -1.54
CA GLY A 153 -10.15 -8.38 -0.36
C GLY A 153 -10.66 -9.79 -0.72
N ILE A 154 -10.85 -10.08 -2.01
CA ILE A 154 -11.32 -11.36 -2.52
C ILE A 154 -10.16 -12.19 -3.08
N HIS A 155 -9.51 -11.70 -4.13
CA HIS A 155 -8.41 -12.39 -4.82
C HIS A 155 -7.59 -11.39 -5.64
N THR A 156 -6.34 -11.22 -5.30
CA THR A 156 -5.40 -10.39 -6.05
C THR A 156 -4.83 -11.17 -7.24
N VAL A 157 -5.01 -10.66 -8.46
CA VAL A 157 -4.57 -11.29 -9.71
C VAL A 157 -3.83 -10.27 -10.55
N VAL A 158 -2.59 -10.56 -10.92
CA VAL A 158 -1.83 -9.66 -11.80
C VAL A 158 -2.42 -9.72 -13.22
N PRO A 159 -2.86 -8.58 -13.79
CA PRO A 159 -3.45 -8.56 -15.11
C PRO A 159 -2.42 -8.94 -16.18
N THR A 160 -2.88 -9.69 -17.19
CA THR A 160 -2.09 -10.06 -18.37
C THR A 160 -2.63 -9.33 -19.60
N ARG A 161 -1.79 -9.25 -20.65
CA ARG A 161 -2.22 -8.63 -21.92
C ARG A 161 -3.43 -9.36 -22.49
N PRO A 162 -4.35 -8.67 -23.17
CA PRO A 162 -5.49 -9.30 -23.82
C PRO A 162 -5.05 -10.48 -24.71
N GLY A 163 -5.71 -11.62 -24.54
CA GLY A 163 -5.38 -12.87 -25.27
C GLY A 163 -4.24 -13.70 -24.68
N GLN A 164 -3.58 -13.23 -23.63
CA GLN A 164 -2.63 -14.01 -22.89
C GLN A 164 -3.33 -14.76 -21.73
N PRO A 165 -2.83 -15.96 -21.34
CA PRO A 165 -3.37 -16.67 -20.19
C PRO A 165 -3.17 -15.85 -18.92
N GLU A 166 -4.06 -16.02 -17.96
CA GLU A 166 -3.95 -15.41 -16.63
C GLU A 166 -2.62 -15.82 -15.97
N ALA A 167 -1.93 -14.87 -15.35
CA ALA A 167 -0.70 -15.15 -14.64
C ALA A 167 -1.00 -16.01 -13.40
N ALA A 168 -0.43 -17.21 -13.36
CA ALA A 168 -0.54 -18.07 -12.20
C ALA A 168 0.49 -17.68 -11.14
N TRP A 169 0.02 -17.50 -9.92
CA TRP A 169 0.84 -17.23 -8.76
C TRP A 169 0.86 -18.45 -7.84
N PRO A 170 1.97 -18.72 -7.15
CA PRO A 170 1.95 -19.71 -6.10
C PRO A 170 1.06 -19.21 -4.97
N TRP A 171 0.05 -19.98 -4.62
CA TRP A 171 -0.72 -19.69 -3.42
C TRP A 171 0.00 -20.27 -2.20
N VAL A 172 0.47 -19.38 -1.35
CA VAL A 172 1.12 -19.72 -0.11
C VAL A 172 0.15 -19.42 1.02
N SER A 173 -0.15 -20.44 1.83
CA SER A 173 -1.05 -20.26 2.97
C SER A 173 -0.48 -19.24 3.96
N ARG A 174 -1.27 -18.25 4.37
CA ARG A 174 -0.94 -17.32 5.45
C ARG A 174 -0.57 -18.03 6.77
N ARG A 175 -1.04 -19.28 6.96
CA ARG A 175 -0.72 -20.11 8.13
C ARG A 175 0.60 -20.90 7.97
N SER A 176 1.29 -20.78 6.85
CA SER A 176 2.62 -21.35 6.70
C SER A 176 3.55 -20.66 7.70
N LYS A 177 4.47 -21.45 8.30
CA LYS A 177 5.49 -20.85 9.16
C LYS A 177 6.25 -19.80 8.36
N PRO A 178 6.55 -18.64 8.95
CA PRO A 178 7.43 -17.65 8.34
C PRO A 178 8.73 -18.31 7.87
N GLY A 179 9.26 -17.91 6.71
CA GLY A 179 10.48 -18.48 6.13
C GLY A 179 10.37 -19.88 5.52
N ALA A 180 9.21 -20.55 5.63
CA ALA A 180 8.96 -21.84 5.00
C ALA A 180 7.70 -21.80 4.10
N PRO A 181 7.72 -21.12 2.95
CA PRO A 181 6.58 -21.06 2.08
C PRO A 181 6.20 -22.47 1.59
N LYS A 182 4.98 -22.89 1.87
CA LYS A 182 4.41 -24.08 1.26
C LYS A 182 3.85 -23.67 -0.09
N ILE A 183 4.64 -23.86 -1.13
CA ILE A 183 4.22 -23.64 -2.51
C ILE A 183 3.28 -24.77 -2.91
N TYR A 184 2.01 -24.44 -3.14
CA TYR A 184 1.05 -25.38 -3.68
C TYR A 184 1.25 -25.46 -5.19
N ASN A 185 1.71 -26.60 -5.67
CA ASN A 185 1.77 -26.95 -7.10
C ASN A 185 2.78 -26.16 -7.96
N LEU A 186 4.08 -26.37 -7.68
CA LEU A 186 5.19 -25.88 -8.52
C LEU A 186 5.05 -26.26 -10.01
N ALA A 187 4.45 -27.42 -10.31
CA ALA A 187 4.30 -27.87 -11.70
C ALA A 187 3.27 -27.04 -12.48
N GLN A 188 2.19 -26.60 -11.84
CA GLN A 188 1.22 -25.67 -12.45
C GLN A 188 1.83 -24.28 -12.59
N LEU A 189 2.59 -23.82 -11.58
CA LEU A 189 3.33 -22.58 -11.66
C LEU A 189 4.32 -22.65 -12.83
N ALA A 190 5.11 -23.71 -12.93
CA ALA A 190 6.07 -23.93 -14.01
C ALA A 190 5.43 -24.03 -15.40
N ALA A 191 4.22 -24.54 -15.51
CA ALA A 191 3.51 -24.68 -16.78
C ALA A 191 2.78 -23.40 -17.24
N SER A 192 2.49 -22.50 -16.32
CA SER A 192 1.62 -21.33 -16.58
C SER A 192 2.35 -20.00 -16.66
N THR A 193 3.57 -19.94 -16.18
CA THR A 193 4.39 -18.73 -16.26
C THR A 193 5.41 -18.95 -17.38
N GLY A 194 5.43 -18.11 -18.38
CA GLY A 194 6.61 -17.89 -19.19
C GLY A 194 7.84 -17.71 -18.26
N PRO A 195 8.85 -16.93 -18.49
CA PRO A 195 9.96 -16.77 -17.54
C PRO A 195 9.39 -16.44 -16.15
N GLN A 196 9.62 -17.33 -15.21
CA GLN A 196 8.85 -17.53 -13.98
C GLN A 196 9.01 -16.36 -13.03
N LEU A 197 7.92 -15.85 -12.48
CA LEU A 197 7.90 -15.07 -11.24
C LEU A 197 8.45 -15.93 -10.08
N GLY A 198 9.75 -15.89 -9.87
CA GLY A 198 10.45 -16.74 -8.90
C GLY A 198 11.77 -17.28 -9.44
N ASP A 199 11.98 -17.18 -10.76
CA ASP A 199 13.29 -17.38 -11.37
C ASP A 199 13.99 -16.02 -11.48
N ALA A 200 14.85 -15.71 -10.52
CA ALA A 200 15.57 -14.45 -10.49
C ALA A 200 16.42 -14.21 -11.74
N GLU A 201 16.99 -15.27 -12.34
CA GLU A 201 17.79 -15.16 -13.57
C GLU A 201 16.90 -14.79 -14.77
N ALA A 202 15.73 -15.41 -14.89
CA ALA A 202 14.78 -15.09 -15.95
C ALA A 202 14.19 -13.69 -15.82
N LEU A 203 13.88 -13.23 -14.58
CA LEU A 203 13.46 -11.87 -14.31
C LEU A 203 14.54 -10.85 -14.67
N GLN A 204 15.78 -11.14 -14.32
CA GLN A 204 16.93 -10.29 -14.66
C GLN A 204 17.16 -10.24 -16.17
N ALA A 205 17.11 -11.37 -16.86
CA ALA A 205 17.25 -11.44 -18.32
C ALA A 205 16.15 -10.64 -19.03
N ALA A 206 14.90 -10.78 -18.61
CA ALA A 206 13.77 -10.03 -19.15
C ALA A 206 13.91 -8.52 -18.88
N ALA A 207 14.34 -8.13 -17.69
CA ALA A 207 14.56 -6.72 -17.34
C ALA A 207 15.74 -6.12 -18.12
N GLN A 208 16.82 -6.87 -18.35
CA GLN A 208 17.93 -6.44 -19.19
C GLN A 208 17.51 -6.26 -20.66
N ALA A 209 16.59 -7.10 -21.15
CA ALA A 209 15.99 -6.97 -22.47
C ALA A 209 14.94 -5.85 -22.56
N GLY A 210 14.59 -5.19 -21.45
CA GLY A 210 13.50 -4.22 -21.40
C GLY A 210 12.10 -4.84 -21.42
N GLU A 211 11.98 -6.13 -21.07
CA GLU A 211 10.76 -6.94 -21.14
C GLU A 211 10.32 -7.46 -19.77
N HIS A 212 10.47 -6.62 -18.71
CA HIS A 212 10.08 -7.04 -17.37
C HIS A 212 8.60 -7.49 -17.33
N PRO A 213 8.29 -8.72 -16.80
CA PRO A 213 6.95 -9.29 -16.87
C PRO A 213 5.87 -8.42 -16.25
N PHE A 214 6.20 -7.63 -15.21
CA PHE A 214 5.27 -6.71 -14.56
C PHE A 214 5.13 -5.35 -15.24
N GLN A 215 5.97 -5.01 -16.21
CA GLN A 215 5.98 -3.64 -16.75
C GLN A 215 4.59 -3.22 -17.25
N TRP A 216 3.94 -4.08 -18.03
CA TRP A 216 2.63 -3.77 -18.58
C TRP A 216 1.54 -3.68 -17.50
N SER A 217 1.55 -4.56 -16.50
CA SER A 217 0.56 -4.58 -15.43
C SER A 217 0.79 -3.49 -14.38
N PHE A 218 2.04 -3.05 -14.21
CA PHE A 218 2.40 -2.08 -13.16
C PHE A 218 2.43 -0.64 -13.66
N HIS A 219 2.81 -0.43 -14.93
CA HIS A 219 2.94 0.89 -15.52
C HIS A 219 2.07 1.03 -16.76
N TYR A 220 1.30 2.11 -16.84
CA TYR A 220 0.50 2.41 -18.03
C TYR A 220 1.40 2.89 -19.17
N ASP A 221 0.95 2.75 -20.43
CA ASP A 221 1.80 2.89 -21.62
C ASP A 221 2.25 4.35 -21.88
N ASP A 222 1.65 5.32 -21.21
CA ASP A 222 1.94 6.76 -21.38
C ASP A 222 2.89 7.34 -20.33
N GLN A 223 3.47 6.51 -19.47
CA GLN A 223 4.40 6.97 -18.44
C GLN A 223 5.81 7.20 -19.02
N PRO A 224 6.63 8.09 -18.42
CA PRO A 224 7.99 8.33 -18.86
C PRO A 224 8.82 7.05 -18.86
N ALA A 225 9.38 6.70 -20.02
CA ALA A 225 10.05 5.41 -20.25
C ALA A 225 11.29 5.23 -19.37
N ASP A 226 12.00 6.30 -19.03
CA ASP A 226 13.15 6.31 -18.14
C ASP A 226 12.77 5.95 -16.70
N ILE A 227 11.67 6.52 -16.20
CA ILE A 227 11.12 6.21 -14.87
C ILE A 227 10.65 4.75 -14.81
N VAL A 228 9.87 4.31 -15.82
CA VAL A 228 9.40 2.93 -15.91
C VAL A 228 10.59 1.95 -15.95
N SER A 229 11.59 2.23 -16.77
CA SER A 229 12.80 1.41 -16.87
C SER A 229 13.55 1.32 -15.55
N LEU A 230 13.73 2.46 -14.85
CA LEU A 230 14.41 2.51 -13.58
C LEU A 230 13.67 1.72 -12.51
N ASP A 231 12.35 1.88 -12.43
CA ASP A 231 11.50 1.19 -11.47
C ASP A 231 11.48 -0.33 -11.71
N MET A 232 11.41 -0.76 -12.97
CA MET A 232 11.45 -2.18 -13.33
C MET A 232 12.83 -2.81 -13.12
N LYS A 233 13.92 -2.09 -13.38
CA LYS A 233 15.27 -2.54 -13.03
C LYS A 233 15.44 -2.71 -11.52
N ALA A 234 14.88 -1.79 -10.72
CA ALA A 234 14.89 -1.90 -9.27
C ALA A 234 14.12 -3.14 -8.80
N SER A 235 12.95 -3.44 -9.39
CA SER A 235 12.19 -4.66 -9.13
C SER A 235 12.97 -5.94 -9.41
N ALA A 236 13.84 -5.92 -10.40
CA ALA A 236 14.70 -7.06 -10.78
C ALA A 236 16.04 -7.11 -10.01
N GLY A 237 16.28 -6.17 -9.08
CA GLY A 237 17.56 -6.07 -8.37
C GLY A 237 18.75 -5.60 -9.22
N LEU A 238 18.47 -4.88 -10.33
CA LEU A 238 19.46 -4.41 -11.31
C LEU A 238 19.75 -2.91 -11.20
N ALA A 239 19.08 -2.17 -10.34
CA ALA A 239 19.31 -0.74 -10.15
C ALA A 239 20.40 -0.49 -9.09
N ASP A 240 21.43 0.25 -9.44
CA ASP A 240 22.48 0.74 -8.53
C ASP A 240 22.88 2.18 -8.94
N PRO A 241 22.59 3.18 -8.09
CA PRO A 241 21.91 3.08 -6.80
C PRO A 241 20.42 2.74 -6.93
N LEU A 242 19.88 2.19 -5.85
CA LEU A 242 18.43 1.93 -5.76
C LEU A 242 17.66 3.26 -5.78
N PRO A 243 16.56 3.40 -6.55
CA PRO A 243 15.73 4.61 -6.53
C PRO A 243 15.21 4.92 -5.13
N GLU A 244 15.05 6.19 -4.81
CA GLU A 244 14.69 6.65 -3.46
C GLU A 244 13.35 6.08 -2.94
N TRP A 245 12.40 5.80 -3.86
CA TRP A 245 11.09 5.22 -3.52
C TRP A 245 11.09 3.71 -3.30
N ARG A 246 12.23 3.05 -3.53
CA ARG A 246 12.36 1.60 -3.40
C ARG A 246 12.92 1.18 -2.05
N SER A 247 12.40 0.07 -1.54
CA SER A 247 12.97 -0.65 -0.40
C SER A 247 13.95 -1.70 -0.89
N ALA A 248 15.10 -1.82 -0.21
CA ALA A 248 16.07 -2.88 -0.48
C ALA A 248 15.59 -4.26 -0.02
N THR A 249 14.56 -4.30 0.82
CA THR A 249 14.01 -5.51 1.43
C THR A 249 12.50 -5.57 1.27
N THR A 250 11.98 -6.81 1.20
CA THR A 250 10.55 -7.12 1.27
C THR A 250 10.41 -8.43 2.03
N PRO A 251 9.69 -8.48 3.16
CA PRO A 251 9.50 -9.71 3.92
C PRO A 251 8.90 -10.83 3.09
N ALA A 252 9.44 -12.04 3.26
CA ALA A 252 8.99 -13.23 2.52
C ALA A 252 7.51 -13.56 2.75
N CYS A 253 6.93 -13.18 3.90
CA CYS A 253 5.51 -13.38 4.20
C CYS A 253 4.58 -12.63 3.23
N GLY A 254 5.05 -11.58 2.54
CA GLY A 254 4.27 -10.83 1.57
C GLY A 254 3.63 -11.68 0.48
N ILE A 255 4.26 -12.78 0.05
CA ILE A 255 3.71 -13.70 -0.96
C ILE A 255 2.37 -14.31 -0.52
N THR A 256 2.08 -14.39 0.77
CA THR A 256 0.84 -15.00 1.28
C THR A 256 -0.40 -14.15 1.03
N MET A 257 -0.21 -12.85 0.73
CA MET A 257 -1.31 -11.91 0.49
C MET A 257 -2.06 -12.16 -0.83
N VAL A 258 -1.42 -12.82 -1.80
CA VAL A 258 -2.04 -13.07 -3.12
C VAL A 258 -2.93 -14.32 -3.14
N ALA A 259 -2.94 -15.12 -2.07
CA ALA A 259 -3.82 -16.28 -1.98
C ALA A 259 -5.29 -15.82 -1.93
N PRO A 260 -6.23 -16.51 -2.62
CA PRO A 260 -7.65 -16.21 -2.52
C PRO A 260 -8.13 -16.20 -1.08
N GLY A 261 -8.82 -15.12 -0.67
CA GLY A 261 -9.36 -14.98 0.67
C GLY A 261 -8.30 -14.77 1.77
N ALA A 262 -7.08 -14.35 1.45
CA ALA A 262 -5.98 -14.16 2.40
C ALA A 262 -6.36 -13.25 3.58
N VAL A 263 -7.24 -12.29 3.37
CA VAL A 263 -7.73 -11.32 4.38
C VAL A 263 -9.26 -11.35 4.54
N ALA A 264 -9.90 -12.46 4.18
CA ALA A 264 -11.36 -12.52 4.12
C ALA A 264 -12.05 -12.27 5.47
N LEU A 265 -11.45 -12.70 6.58
CA LEU A 265 -12.02 -12.49 7.91
C LEU A 265 -11.87 -11.04 8.36
N GLU A 266 -10.69 -10.47 8.16
CA GLU A 266 -10.39 -9.09 8.51
C GLU A 266 -11.25 -8.12 7.67
N ALA A 267 -11.28 -8.31 6.35
CA ALA A 267 -12.11 -7.49 5.46
C ALA A 267 -13.60 -7.53 5.88
N ALA A 268 -14.12 -8.72 6.20
CA ALA A 268 -15.50 -8.89 6.61
C ALA A 268 -15.83 -8.22 7.96
N SER A 269 -14.85 -8.04 8.85
CA SER A 269 -15.03 -7.45 10.18
C SER A 269 -14.89 -5.92 10.22
N ILE A 270 -14.37 -5.28 9.17
CA ILE A 270 -14.21 -3.81 9.09
C ILE A 270 -15.57 -3.12 9.22
N ARG A 271 -15.69 -2.19 10.17
CA ARG A 271 -16.93 -1.47 10.51
C ARG A 271 -16.86 0.04 10.24
N VAL A 272 -15.85 0.50 9.57
CA VAL A 272 -15.65 1.90 9.20
C VAL A 272 -15.85 2.09 7.69
N PRO A 273 -15.95 3.32 7.18
CA PRO A 273 -15.98 3.59 5.75
C PRO A 273 -14.75 3.03 5.02
N VAL A 274 -14.97 2.44 3.85
CA VAL A 274 -13.94 1.84 3.00
C VAL A 274 -13.92 2.53 1.64
N PHE A 275 -12.74 2.97 1.22
CA PHE A 275 -12.48 3.42 -0.14
C PHE A 275 -11.71 2.33 -0.90
N ILE A 276 -12.26 1.86 -2.01
CA ILE A 276 -11.62 0.90 -2.91
C ILE A 276 -11.15 1.67 -4.13
N GLY A 277 -9.85 1.90 -4.23
CA GLY A 277 -9.21 2.61 -5.33
C GLY A 277 -8.37 1.68 -6.19
N VAL A 278 -8.65 1.65 -7.49
CA VAL A 278 -7.90 0.79 -8.43
C VAL A 278 -7.63 1.51 -9.74
N GLY A 279 -6.56 1.11 -10.42
CA GLY A 279 -6.33 1.51 -11.80
C GLY A 279 -7.24 0.74 -12.76
N GLU A 280 -7.44 1.29 -13.97
CA GLU A 280 -8.14 0.60 -15.07
C GLU A 280 -7.49 -0.76 -15.40
N ARG A 281 -6.17 -0.85 -15.19
CA ARG A 281 -5.35 -2.05 -15.40
C ARG A 281 -4.60 -2.38 -14.12
N ASP A 282 -5.31 -3.02 -13.19
CA ASP A 282 -4.80 -3.27 -11.84
C ASP A 282 -4.96 -4.75 -11.43
N VAL A 283 -4.42 -5.10 -10.28
CA VAL A 283 -4.43 -6.46 -9.72
C VAL A 283 -5.77 -6.85 -9.08
N VAL A 284 -6.79 -6.05 -9.24
CA VAL A 284 -8.17 -6.29 -8.77
C VAL A 284 -9.03 -6.64 -10.00
N PRO A 285 -9.29 -7.91 -10.27
CA PRO A 285 -9.89 -8.35 -11.54
C PRO A 285 -11.36 -7.92 -11.69
N ASP A 286 -12.09 -7.77 -10.60
CA ASP A 286 -13.48 -7.27 -10.58
C ASP A 286 -13.67 -6.27 -9.43
N PRO A 287 -13.38 -4.98 -9.64
CA PRO A 287 -13.56 -3.95 -8.61
C PRO A 287 -14.98 -3.85 -8.07
N TRP A 288 -15.97 -4.15 -8.91
CA TRP A 288 -17.39 -4.07 -8.52
C TRP A 288 -17.85 -5.26 -7.65
N ALA A 289 -17.07 -6.33 -7.57
CA ALA A 289 -17.31 -7.43 -6.65
C ALA A 289 -16.69 -7.19 -5.26
N GLU A 290 -15.74 -6.29 -5.11
CA GLU A 290 -14.98 -6.04 -3.87
C GLU A 290 -15.87 -5.70 -2.65
N PRO A 291 -16.99 -4.98 -2.75
CA PRO A 291 -17.87 -4.76 -1.61
C PRO A 291 -18.33 -6.04 -0.91
N LYS A 292 -18.34 -7.17 -1.60
CA LYS A 292 -18.70 -8.47 -1.01
C LYS A 292 -17.71 -8.95 0.06
N ALA A 293 -16.47 -8.48 0.01
CA ALA A 293 -15.46 -8.77 1.03
C ALA A 293 -15.71 -7.95 2.32
N PHE A 294 -16.10 -6.67 2.19
CA PHE A 294 -16.24 -5.72 3.29
C PHE A 294 -17.66 -5.70 3.87
N LYS A 295 -18.11 -6.84 4.43
CA LYS A 295 -19.50 -7.10 4.80
C LYS A 295 -20.05 -6.21 5.90
N SER A 296 -19.19 -5.71 6.78
CA SER A 296 -19.57 -4.89 7.94
C SER A 296 -19.27 -3.40 7.74
N ALA A 297 -18.66 -3.02 6.60
CA ALA A 297 -18.33 -1.63 6.33
C ALA A 297 -19.59 -0.74 6.34
N THR A 298 -19.49 0.44 6.94
CA THR A 298 -20.62 1.37 7.09
C THR A 298 -20.89 2.17 5.83
N ASP A 299 -19.85 2.39 5.00
CA ASP A 299 -19.91 3.01 3.67
C ASP A 299 -18.86 2.39 2.78
N ILE A 300 -19.12 2.26 1.48
CA ILE A 300 -18.14 1.76 0.52
C ILE A 300 -18.15 2.63 -0.72
N GLN A 301 -17.00 3.22 -1.03
CA GLN A 301 -16.80 3.97 -2.25
C GLN A 301 -15.82 3.24 -3.16
N ILE A 302 -16.11 3.15 -4.46
CA ILE A 302 -15.26 2.50 -5.45
C ILE A 302 -14.87 3.53 -6.51
N TYR A 303 -13.58 3.58 -6.83
CA TYR A 303 -13.10 4.36 -7.94
C TYR A 303 -12.13 3.56 -8.81
N VAL A 304 -12.47 3.43 -10.09
CA VAL A 304 -11.59 2.87 -11.11
C VAL A 304 -11.00 4.03 -11.90
N CYS A 305 -9.70 4.27 -11.73
CA CYS A 305 -9.02 5.40 -12.37
C CYS A 305 -8.63 5.06 -13.80
N PRO A 306 -9.09 5.84 -14.81
CA PRO A 306 -8.74 5.58 -16.18
C PRO A 306 -7.25 5.83 -16.45
N ARG A 307 -6.66 5.10 -17.41
CA ARG A 307 -5.25 5.20 -17.80
C ARG A 307 -4.29 5.12 -16.62
N MET A 308 -4.60 4.21 -15.69
CA MET A 308 -3.79 3.92 -14.51
C MET A 308 -3.59 2.40 -14.44
N ALA A 309 -2.35 2.00 -14.21
CA ALA A 309 -1.99 0.64 -13.90
C ALA A 309 -1.72 0.51 -12.40
N HIS A 310 -1.16 -0.62 -11.95
CA HIS A 310 -0.99 -0.93 -10.53
C HIS A 310 -0.17 0.10 -9.74
N MET A 311 0.83 0.74 -10.34
CA MET A 311 1.66 1.74 -9.66
C MET A 311 1.05 3.14 -9.77
N HIS A 312 0.09 3.42 -8.90
CA HIS A 312 -0.81 4.58 -8.95
C HIS A 312 -0.07 5.91 -8.99
N ASN A 313 0.95 6.11 -8.16
CA ASN A 313 1.65 7.39 -8.03
C ASN A 313 2.57 7.71 -9.23
N PHE A 314 2.81 6.74 -10.10
CA PHE A 314 3.50 6.97 -11.37
C PHE A 314 2.55 7.36 -12.51
N ALA A 315 1.23 7.13 -12.39
CA ALA A 315 0.28 7.39 -13.47
C ALA A 315 0.10 8.88 -13.79
N HIS A 316 -0.11 9.23 -15.04
CA HIS A 316 -0.46 10.60 -15.41
C HIS A 316 -1.80 11.06 -14.82
N THR A 317 -2.70 10.13 -14.54
CA THR A 317 -4.01 10.38 -13.95
C THR A 317 -4.00 10.37 -12.41
N ARG A 318 -2.83 10.24 -11.76
CA ARG A 318 -2.68 10.17 -10.30
C ARG A 318 -3.39 11.27 -9.53
N THR A 319 -3.39 12.51 -10.02
CA THR A 319 -4.06 13.62 -9.34
C THR A 319 -5.58 13.47 -9.29
N GLN A 320 -6.19 12.78 -10.26
CA GLN A 320 -7.62 12.42 -10.22
C GLN A 320 -7.86 11.36 -9.14
N PHE A 321 -6.94 10.41 -9.00
CA PHE A 321 -6.98 9.37 -7.98
C PHE A 321 -6.84 9.97 -6.57
N TRP A 322 -5.85 10.83 -6.36
CA TRP A 322 -5.65 11.54 -5.09
C TRP A 322 -6.83 12.42 -4.71
N ALA A 323 -7.47 13.08 -5.70
CA ALA A 323 -8.68 13.86 -5.47
C ALA A 323 -9.84 13.00 -4.95
N ARG A 324 -9.97 11.76 -5.43
CA ARG A 324 -11.01 10.83 -4.94
C ARG A 324 -10.73 10.36 -3.51
N ILE A 325 -9.47 10.05 -3.20
CA ILE A 325 -9.04 9.72 -1.83
C ILE A 325 -9.32 10.90 -0.90
N HIS A 326 -8.94 12.12 -1.32
CA HIS A 326 -9.17 13.33 -0.52
C HIS A 326 -10.66 13.56 -0.23
N ASN A 327 -11.49 13.56 -1.25
CA ASN A 327 -12.93 13.79 -1.10
C ASN A 327 -13.61 12.70 -0.23
N TRP A 328 -13.17 11.46 -0.33
CA TRP A 328 -13.63 10.39 0.54
C TRP A 328 -13.23 10.65 2.01
N GLY A 329 -11.98 11.02 2.25
CA GLY A 329 -11.49 11.30 3.60
C GLY A 329 -12.20 12.49 4.26
N GLU A 330 -12.46 13.58 3.51
CA GLU A 330 -13.28 14.71 3.97
C GLU A 330 -14.70 14.25 4.36
N GLY A 331 -15.28 13.31 3.59
CA GLY A 331 -16.57 12.71 3.92
C GLY A 331 -16.54 11.91 5.22
N VAL A 332 -15.47 11.14 5.48
CA VAL A 332 -15.28 10.41 6.75
C VAL A 332 -15.15 11.41 7.91
N ALA A 333 -14.34 12.45 7.76
CA ALA A 333 -14.15 13.46 8.79
C ALA A 333 -15.46 14.19 9.14
N ALA A 334 -16.25 14.56 8.13
CA ALA A 334 -17.56 15.16 8.33
C ALA A 334 -18.54 14.24 9.09
N GLN A 335 -18.52 12.94 8.79
CA GLN A 335 -19.35 11.95 9.50
C GLN A 335 -18.92 11.81 10.98
N GLN A 336 -17.64 11.76 11.27
CA GLN A 336 -17.10 11.70 12.63
C GLN A 336 -17.51 12.94 13.45
N ALA A 337 -17.42 14.13 12.86
CA ALA A 337 -17.81 15.37 13.51
C ALA A 337 -19.32 15.44 13.86
N LEU A 338 -20.16 14.72 13.12
CA LEU A 338 -21.61 14.64 13.42
C LEU A 338 -21.95 13.61 14.50
N ALA A 339 -21.06 12.66 14.78
CA ALA A 339 -21.28 11.58 15.73
C ALA A 339 -20.77 11.90 17.15
N GLY A 340 -19.87 12.88 17.29
CA GLY A 340 -19.31 13.37 18.55
C GLY A 340 -20.03 14.60 19.06
#